data_b316c984d6f836edc621af27dffa85c6
#
_entry.id   b316c984d6f836edc621af27dffa85c6
#
_cell.length_a   1.000
_cell.length_b   1.000
_cell.length_c   1.000
_cell.angle_alpha   90.00
_cell.angle_beta   90.00
_cell.angle_gamma   90.00
#
_symmetry.space_group_name_H-M   'P 1'
#
loop_
_entity.id
_entity.type
_entity.pdbx_description
1 polymer ?
#
loop_
_entity_poly.entity_id
_entity_poly.type
_entity_poly.pdbx_seq_one_letter_code
_entity_poly.pdbx_strand_id
1 'polypeptide(L)' 'MSKETDSYRDILADLYEFFGDKRLLTKHEVSRYLGKDPRTVEKVFGIGPVGIMAPKLARMLARL' A
#
# COMPACT_ATOMS: atom_id res chain seq x y z
N MET A 1 -17.07 4.30 15.24
CA MET A 1 -15.96 3.41 15.40
C MET A 1 -14.76 3.86 14.61
N SER A 2 -13.64 3.88 15.23
CA SER A 2 -12.44 4.34 14.57
C SER A 2 -11.55 3.18 14.12
N LYS A 3 -12.10 1.98 14.03
CA LYS A 3 -11.32 0.83 13.62
C LYS A 3 -10.69 1.03 12.25
N GLU A 4 -11.47 1.56 11.34
CA GLU A 4 -10.99 1.80 9.98
C GLU A 4 -9.85 2.80 9.99
N THR A 5 -9.99 3.86 10.80
CA THR A 5 -8.97 4.86 10.94
C THR A 5 -7.70 4.28 11.58
N ASP A 6 -7.89 3.45 12.59
CA ASP A 6 -6.78 2.80 13.26
C ASP A 6 -6.05 1.87 12.30
N SER A 7 -6.80 1.10 11.52
CA SER A 7 -6.19 0.22 10.52
C SER A 7 -5.39 0.99 9.51
N TYR A 8 -5.92 2.12 9.06
CA TYR A 8 -5.22 2.97 8.11
C TYR A 8 -3.90 3.46 8.69
N ARG A 9 -3.93 3.93 9.91
CA ARG A 9 -2.73 4.44 10.57
C ARG A 9 -1.69 3.33 10.76
N ASP A 10 -2.14 2.17 11.19
CA ASP A 10 -1.26 1.04 11.41
C ASP A 10 -0.60 0.60 10.12
N ILE A 11 -1.38 0.51 9.06
CA ILE A 11 -0.86 0.10 7.76
C ILE A 11 0.11 1.13 7.23
N LEU A 12 -0.23 2.41 7.36
CA LEU A 12 0.63 3.48 6.88
C LEU A 12 1.96 3.48 7.63
N ALA A 13 1.90 3.31 8.95
CA ALA A 13 3.10 3.25 9.76
C ALA A 13 3.97 2.05 9.36
N ASP A 14 3.33 0.92 9.10
CA ASP A 14 4.03 -0.28 8.68
C ASP A 14 4.69 -0.09 7.32
N LEU A 15 4.01 0.59 6.42
CA LEU A 15 4.57 0.88 5.10
C LEU A 15 5.82 1.75 5.22
N TYR A 16 5.76 2.78 6.07
CA TYR A 16 6.91 3.65 6.26
C TYR A 16 8.06 2.90 6.95
N GLU A 17 7.74 1.99 7.83
CA GLU A 17 8.77 1.19 8.47
C GLU A 17 9.41 0.24 7.49
N PHE A 18 8.62 -0.34 6.60
CA PHE A 18 9.11 -1.30 5.61
C PHE A 18 9.94 -0.61 4.52
N PHE A 19 9.47 0.54 4.05
CA PHE A 19 10.08 1.24 2.91
C PHE A 19 10.88 2.48 3.30
N GLY A 20 10.92 2.83 4.57
CA GLY A 20 11.52 4.08 5.00
C GLY A 20 10.59 5.24 4.69
N ASP A 21 11.15 6.39 4.34
CA ASP A 21 10.35 7.59 4.06
C ASP A 21 9.77 7.60 2.65
N LYS A 22 9.87 6.51 1.95
CA LYS A 22 9.41 6.45 0.58
C LYS A 22 7.88 6.52 0.53
N ARG A 23 7.38 7.48 -0.22
CA ARG A 23 5.94 7.69 -0.31
C ARG A 23 5.34 7.17 -1.60
N LEU A 24 6.13 7.14 -2.67
CA LEU A 24 5.67 6.62 -3.95
C LEU A 24 6.22 5.22 -4.14
N LEU A 25 5.32 4.25 -4.27
CA LEU A 25 5.69 2.85 -4.33
C LEU A 25 5.34 2.28 -5.70
N THR A 26 6.26 1.53 -6.28
CA THR A 26 6.00 0.87 -7.54
C THR A 26 5.22 -0.42 -7.30
N LYS A 27 4.64 -0.96 -8.39
CA LYS A 27 3.89 -2.21 -8.26
C LYS A 27 4.78 -3.34 -7.75
N HIS A 28 6.05 -3.33 -8.12
CA HIS A 28 6.99 -4.36 -7.65
C HIS A 28 7.24 -4.24 -6.15
N GLU A 29 7.36 -3.01 -5.67
CA GLU A 29 7.53 -2.79 -4.24
C GLU A 29 6.30 -3.21 -3.46
N VAL A 30 5.12 -2.86 -3.97
CA VAL A 30 3.88 -3.25 -3.32
C VAL A 30 3.71 -4.76 -3.33
N SER A 31 4.08 -5.40 -4.43
CA SER A 31 3.98 -6.86 -4.53
C SER A 31 4.90 -7.54 -3.51
N ARG A 32 6.08 -6.99 -3.30
CA ARG A 32 7.01 -7.52 -2.31
C ARG A 32 6.45 -7.36 -0.91
N TYR A 33 5.87 -6.21 -0.64
CA TYR A 33 5.27 -5.93 0.67
C TYR A 33 4.12 -6.89 0.97
N LEU A 34 3.28 -7.15 -0.02
CA LEU A 34 2.10 -7.98 0.16
C LEU A 34 2.37 -9.46 -0.07
N GLY A 35 3.51 -9.80 -0.67
CA GLY A 35 3.79 -11.18 -1.02
C GLY A 35 2.93 -11.69 -2.15
N LYS A 36 2.56 -10.81 -3.07
CA LYS A 36 1.68 -11.15 -4.18
C LYS A 36 2.37 -10.83 -5.51
N ASP A 37 1.83 -11.41 -6.58
CA ASP A 37 2.34 -11.18 -7.93
C ASP A 37 2.12 -9.72 -8.33
N PRO A 38 3.13 -9.06 -8.94
CA PRO A 38 2.98 -7.66 -9.36
C PRO A 38 1.80 -7.42 -10.29
N ARG A 39 1.48 -8.38 -11.14
CA ARG A 39 0.35 -8.24 -12.05
C ARG A 39 -0.96 -8.19 -11.29
N THR A 40 -1.07 -9.04 -10.27
CA THR A 40 -2.26 -9.07 -9.42
C THR A 40 -2.39 -7.76 -8.66
N VAL A 41 -1.28 -7.30 -8.10
CA VAL A 41 -1.26 -6.07 -7.33
C VAL A 41 -1.66 -4.89 -8.22
N GLU A 42 -1.10 -4.83 -9.41
CA GLU A 42 -1.43 -3.74 -10.34
C GLU A 42 -2.92 -3.73 -10.67
N LYS A 43 -3.49 -4.89 -10.87
CA LYS A 43 -4.89 -5.01 -11.22
C LYS A 43 -5.81 -4.66 -10.05
N VAL A 44 -5.51 -5.21 -8.89
CA VAL A 44 -6.36 -5.04 -7.72
C VAL A 44 -6.35 -3.60 -7.23
N PHE A 45 -5.19 -2.96 -7.23
CA PHE A 45 -5.05 -1.61 -6.68
C PHE A 45 -5.01 -0.53 -7.75
N GLY A 46 -5.05 -0.91 -9.02
CA GLY A 46 -5.04 0.06 -10.09
C GLY A 46 -3.77 0.88 -10.13
N ILE A 47 -2.64 0.24 -9.90
CA ILE A 47 -1.36 0.94 -9.84
C ILE A 47 -0.89 1.25 -11.25
N GLY A 48 -0.67 2.54 -11.52
CA GLY A 48 -0.19 2.98 -12.82
C GLY A 48 1.32 2.82 -12.96
N PRO A 49 1.86 3.25 -14.10
CA PRO A 49 3.31 3.12 -14.36
C PRO A 49 4.16 3.94 -13.40
N VAL A 50 3.60 5.01 -12.85
CA VAL A 50 4.33 5.84 -11.90
C VAL A 50 4.38 5.20 -10.53
N GLY A 51 3.34 4.45 -10.17
CA GLY A 51 3.26 3.84 -8.87
C GLY A 51 2.03 4.32 -8.10
N ILE A 52 2.04 4.07 -6.81
CA ILE A 52 0.94 4.45 -5.94
C ILE A 52 1.51 5.12 -4.70
N MET A 53 0.83 6.16 -4.22
CA MET A 53 1.25 6.83 -3.00
C MET A 53 0.93 5.97 -1.79
N ALA A 54 1.84 5.96 -0.82
CA ALA A 54 1.68 5.14 0.38
C ALA A 54 0.37 5.41 1.11
N PRO A 55 -0.04 6.67 1.32
CA PRO A 55 -1.32 6.91 1.99
C PRO A 55 -2.51 6.33 1.22
N LYS A 56 -2.47 6.42 -0.09
CA LYS A 56 -3.55 5.85 -0.91
C LYS A 56 -3.58 4.34 -0.78
N LEU A 57 -2.41 3.71 -0.84
CA LEU A 57 -2.32 2.26 -0.68
C LEU A 57 -2.82 1.83 0.70
N ALA A 58 -2.40 2.55 1.74
CA ALA A 58 -2.83 2.23 3.10
C ALA A 58 -4.35 2.33 3.23
N ARG A 59 -4.95 3.33 2.60
CA ARG A 59 -6.40 3.50 2.64
C ARG A 59 -7.10 2.34 1.96
N MET A 60 -6.56 1.89 0.84
CA MET A 60 -7.17 0.77 0.11
C MET A 60 -7.02 -0.52 0.90
N LEU A 61 -5.86 -0.74 1.51
CA LEU A 61 -5.65 -1.94 2.33
C LEU A 61 -6.54 -1.95 3.56
N ALA A 62 -6.80 -0.79 4.12
CA ALA A 62 -7.65 -0.69 5.31
C ALA A 62 -9.10 -1.05 5.01
N ARG A 63 -9.49 -1.00 3.74
CA ARG A 63 -10.85 -1.33 3.34
C ARG A 63 -11.03 -2.80 3.00
N LEU A 64 -9.96 -3.54 2.90
CA LEU A 64 -10.06 -4.97 2.63
C LEU A 64 -10.49 -5.74 3.89
#